data_697e9e604c8171a9b7bb0b8eff3748dd
#
_entry.id   697e9e604c8171a9b7bb0b8eff3748dd
#
_cell.length_a   1.000
_cell.length_b   1.000
_cell.length_c   1.000
_cell.angle_alpha   90.00
_cell.angle_beta   90.00
_cell.angle_gamma   90.00
#
_symmetry.space_group_name_H-M   'P 1'
#
loop_
_entity.id
_entity.type
_entity.pdbx_description
1 polymer ?
#
loop_
_entity_poly.entity_id
_entity_poly.type
_entity_poly.pdbx_seq_one_letter_code
_entity_poly.pdbx_strand_id
1 'polypeptide(L)'
;MSAEVARRVRAAIEDHGPIGFDEYMEIALYGPGGFFEAPPVGPEGHFVTSPHVHPFVFAHCLRDALLDAWFGLGEIEPLPIVELGAGNGTLADALLRAFAELPAPRPAYTGVEISPGARDALAARGLATASSVSDLDPFDGVIVANEVLDNMAFVPVRGRPDGPKEVRVGLSGGSLVEIEVPWPNASGPPPPLEPGEETTVPVGAFALLEMLVPVLRRGYVLLIDYGSVEGPAGPVHGYR
;
A
#
# COMPACT_ATOMS: atom_id res chain seq x y z
N MET A 1 9.08 -11.96 12.44
CA MET A 1 10.20 -11.47 11.60
C MET A 1 11.13 -12.64 11.31
N SER A 2 11.45 -12.89 10.04
CA SER A 2 12.38 -13.98 9.65
C SER A 2 13.80 -13.69 10.15
N ALA A 3 14.64 -14.73 10.27
CA ALA A 3 16.05 -14.55 10.68
C ALA A 3 16.82 -13.68 9.67
N GLU A 4 16.49 -13.78 8.38
CA GLU A 4 17.08 -13.00 7.30
C GLU A 4 16.75 -11.50 7.43
N VAL A 5 15.49 -11.17 7.62
CA VAL A 5 15.05 -9.77 7.86
C VAL A 5 15.74 -9.23 9.11
N ALA A 6 15.76 -9.99 10.22
CA ALA A 6 16.41 -9.55 11.45
C ALA A 6 17.89 -9.25 11.25
N ARG A 7 18.60 -10.06 10.46
CA ARG A 7 20.00 -9.84 10.12
C ARG A 7 20.20 -8.57 9.30
N ARG A 8 19.34 -8.34 8.29
CA ARG A 8 19.42 -7.17 7.41
C ARG A 8 19.12 -5.86 8.15
N VAL A 9 18.07 -5.84 8.99
CA VAL A 9 17.76 -4.68 9.83
C VAL A 9 18.93 -4.34 10.75
N ARG A 10 19.53 -5.37 11.40
CA ARG A 10 20.73 -5.15 12.26
C ARG A 10 21.90 -4.59 11.46
N ALA A 11 22.19 -5.15 10.29
CA ALA A 11 23.28 -4.69 9.46
C ALA A 11 23.09 -3.23 9.03
N ALA A 12 21.89 -2.83 8.63
CA ALA A 12 21.57 -1.44 8.28
C ALA A 12 21.80 -0.49 9.48
N ILE A 13 21.36 -0.88 10.68
CA ILE A 13 21.55 -0.07 11.89
C ILE A 13 23.02 0.00 12.30
N GLU A 14 23.80 -1.08 12.16
CA GLU A 14 25.23 -1.12 12.46
C GLU A 14 26.05 -0.26 11.50
N ASP A 15 25.62 -0.14 10.25
CA ASP A 15 26.31 0.62 9.19
C ASP A 15 26.00 2.13 9.25
N HIS A 16 24.75 2.51 9.50
CA HIS A 16 24.29 3.90 9.38
C HIS A 16 23.80 4.52 10.72
N GLY A 17 23.75 3.75 11.81
CA GLY A 17 23.05 4.16 13.05
C GLY A 17 21.55 3.88 12.96
N PRO A 18 20.75 4.50 13.85
CA PRO A 18 19.30 4.30 13.85
C PRO A 18 18.66 4.63 12.49
N ILE A 19 17.98 3.65 11.89
CA ILE A 19 17.31 3.78 10.58
C ILE A 19 15.92 4.35 10.72
N GLY A 20 15.41 5.03 9.67
CA GLY A 20 14.02 5.47 9.59
C GLY A 20 13.04 4.30 9.67
N PHE A 21 11.83 4.57 10.12
CA PHE A 21 10.80 3.52 10.18
C PHE A 21 10.34 3.10 8.77
N ASP A 22 10.40 4.00 7.81
CA ASP A 22 10.21 3.75 6.38
C ASP A 22 11.23 2.76 5.83
N GLU A 23 12.51 2.93 6.13
CA GLU A 23 13.58 2.00 5.74
C GLU A 23 13.41 0.63 6.45
N TYR A 24 13.02 0.65 7.72
CA TYR A 24 12.71 -0.58 8.45
C TYR A 24 11.56 -1.35 7.78
N MET A 25 10.49 -0.67 7.39
CA MET A 25 9.35 -1.29 6.67
C MET A 25 9.80 -1.85 5.32
N GLU A 26 10.60 -1.13 4.56
CA GLU A 26 11.13 -1.61 3.27
C GLU A 26 11.90 -2.93 3.43
N ILE A 27 12.77 -3.01 4.43
CA ILE A 27 13.51 -4.25 4.71
C ILE A 27 12.58 -5.37 5.19
N ALA A 28 11.62 -5.05 6.08
CA ALA A 28 10.79 -6.04 6.75
C ALA A 28 9.67 -6.59 5.86
N LEU A 29 9.12 -5.77 5.00
CA LEU A 29 7.97 -6.12 4.17
C LEU A 29 8.40 -6.59 2.78
N TYR A 30 9.30 -5.87 2.13
CA TYR A 30 9.60 -6.02 0.71
C TYR A 30 10.99 -6.56 0.40
N GLY A 31 11.90 -6.52 1.36
CA GLY A 31 13.24 -7.07 1.19
C GLY A 31 13.27 -8.61 1.13
N PRO A 32 14.40 -9.23 0.73
CA PRO A 32 14.58 -10.68 0.77
C PRO A 32 14.27 -11.26 2.15
N GLY A 33 13.46 -12.30 2.21
CA GLY A 33 12.91 -12.88 3.43
C GLY A 33 11.79 -12.06 4.07
N GLY A 34 11.36 -10.98 3.41
CA GLY A 34 10.31 -10.07 3.86
C GLY A 34 8.91 -10.67 3.80
N PHE A 35 7.96 -9.94 4.38
CA PHE A 35 6.60 -10.43 4.55
C PHE A 35 5.87 -10.71 3.23
N PHE A 36 6.09 -9.86 2.21
CA PHE A 36 5.46 -9.98 0.89
C PHE A 36 6.27 -10.79 -0.13
N GLU A 37 7.38 -11.45 0.27
CA GLU A 37 8.10 -12.35 -0.65
C GLU A 37 7.24 -13.54 -1.10
N ALA A 38 6.42 -14.08 -0.18
CA ALA A 38 5.35 -15.03 -0.52
C ALA A 38 4.00 -14.35 -0.27
N PRO A 39 2.95 -14.61 -1.10
CA PRO A 39 1.66 -13.97 -0.91
C PRO A 39 1.09 -14.27 0.48
N PRO A 40 0.98 -13.28 1.40
CA PRO A 40 0.53 -13.53 2.77
C PRO A 40 -0.98 -13.56 2.91
N VAL A 41 -1.69 -13.27 1.82
CA VAL A 41 -3.15 -13.03 1.79
C VAL A 41 -3.88 -14.23 1.22
N GLY A 42 -4.98 -14.65 1.88
CA GLY A 42 -5.86 -15.72 1.46
C GLY A 42 -6.13 -16.74 2.57
N PRO A 43 -6.96 -17.77 2.31
CA PRO A 43 -7.38 -18.76 3.32
C PRO A 43 -6.22 -19.53 3.99
N GLU A 44 -5.08 -19.64 3.29
CA GLU A 44 -3.85 -20.27 3.80
C GLU A 44 -2.79 -19.23 4.21
N GLY A 45 -3.12 -17.93 4.10
CA GLY A 45 -2.24 -16.82 4.46
C GLY A 45 -2.37 -16.37 5.91
N HIS A 46 -1.68 -15.28 6.23
CA HIS A 46 -1.67 -14.71 7.59
C HIS A 46 -2.92 -13.89 7.91
N PHE A 47 -3.62 -13.37 6.90
CA PHE A 47 -4.89 -12.66 7.06
C PHE A 47 -5.80 -12.80 5.84
N VAL A 48 -7.07 -12.46 6.07
CA VAL A 48 -8.14 -12.48 5.09
C VAL A 48 -8.67 -11.06 4.97
N THR A 49 -8.62 -10.51 3.75
CA THR A 49 -9.15 -9.18 3.43
C THR A 49 -10.62 -9.23 3.02
N SER A 50 -11.29 -8.09 2.96
CA SER A 50 -12.71 -8.00 2.58
C SER A 50 -13.07 -8.73 1.27
N PRO A 51 -12.25 -8.66 0.19
CA PRO A 51 -12.47 -9.43 -1.02
C PRO A 51 -12.45 -10.95 -0.83
N HIS A 52 -11.77 -11.46 0.20
CA HIS A 52 -11.71 -12.89 0.51
C HIS A 52 -12.91 -13.35 1.37
N VAL A 53 -13.43 -12.47 2.24
CA VAL A 53 -14.57 -12.80 3.11
C VAL A 53 -15.88 -12.81 2.31
N HIS A 54 -16.09 -11.81 1.48
CA HIS A 54 -17.32 -11.62 0.71
C HIS A 54 -17.01 -11.20 -0.74
N PRO A 55 -16.34 -12.05 -1.53
CA PRO A 55 -15.84 -11.66 -2.86
C PRO A 55 -16.95 -11.18 -3.78
N PHE A 56 -18.11 -11.84 -3.77
CA PHE A 56 -19.25 -11.46 -4.59
C PHE A 56 -19.79 -10.07 -4.24
N VAL A 57 -20.09 -9.82 -2.96
CA VAL A 57 -20.67 -8.53 -2.53
C VAL A 57 -19.68 -7.40 -2.76
N PHE A 58 -18.41 -7.59 -2.37
CA PHE A 58 -17.38 -6.58 -2.53
C PHE A 58 -17.15 -6.22 -4.01
N ALA A 59 -17.04 -7.23 -4.88
CA ALA A 59 -16.84 -7.01 -6.31
C ALA A 59 -18.02 -6.29 -6.97
N HIS A 60 -19.26 -6.56 -6.57
CA HIS A 60 -20.45 -5.86 -7.10
C HIS A 60 -20.49 -4.40 -6.64
N CYS A 61 -20.21 -4.13 -5.36
CA CYS A 61 -20.12 -2.75 -4.87
C CYS A 61 -19.00 -1.97 -5.58
N LEU A 62 -17.84 -2.60 -5.76
CA LEU A 62 -16.74 -1.99 -6.48
C LEU A 62 -17.06 -1.75 -7.95
N ARG A 63 -17.68 -2.74 -8.63
CA ARG A 63 -18.17 -2.57 -10.02
C ARG A 63 -19.09 -1.36 -10.14
N ASP A 64 -20.04 -1.20 -9.23
CA ASP A 64 -21.01 -0.10 -9.28
C ASP A 64 -20.30 1.25 -9.14
N ALA A 65 -19.31 1.38 -8.25
CA ALA A 65 -18.45 2.57 -8.16
C ALA A 65 -17.62 2.81 -9.44
N LEU A 66 -17.13 1.73 -10.08
CA LEU A 66 -16.39 1.81 -11.34
C LEU A 66 -17.30 2.19 -12.51
N LEU A 67 -18.59 1.82 -12.48
CA LEU A 67 -19.57 2.27 -13.47
C LEU A 67 -19.83 3.77 -13.34
N ASP A 68 -19.93 4.32 -12.13
CA ASP A 68 -20.06 5.77 -11.91
C ASP A 68 -18.84 6.51 -12.50
N ALA A 69 -17.64 5.98 -12.27
CA ALA A 69 -16.42 6.51 -12.86
C ALA A 69 -16.41 6.41 -14.39
N TRP A 70 -16.88 5.30 -14.95
CA TRP A 70 -17.00 5.09 -16.39
C TRP A 70 -17.94 6.10 -17.06
N PHE A 71 -19.12 6.35 -16.47
CA PHE A 71 -20.03 7.41 -16.93
C PHE A 71 -19.35 8.79 -16.86
N GLY A 72 -18.63 9.09 -15.78
CA GLY A 72 -17.87 10.33 -15.63
C GLY A 72 -16.75 10.50 -16.67
N LEU A 73 -16.21 9.38 -17.19
CA LEU A 73 -15.21 9.35 -18.25
C LEU A 73 -15.80 9.46 -19.66
N GLY A 74 -17.12 9.45 -19.81
CA GLY A 74 -17.81 9.50 -21.09
C GLY A 74 -17.88 8.15 -21.80
N GLU A 75 -18.07 7.10 -21.01
CA GLU A 75 -18.33 5.74 -21.47
C GLU A 75 -17.25 5.18 -22.41
N ILE A 76 -15.97 5.40 -22.04
CA ILE A 76 -14.82 4.90 -22.81
C ILE A 76 -14.83 3.37 -22.91
N GLU A 77 -14.46 2.83 -24.07
CA GLU A 77 -14.49 1.39 -24.31
C GLU A 77 -13.20 0.93 -25.03
N PRO A 78 -12.42 -0.02 -24.50
CA PRO A 78 -12.64 -0.67 -23.20
C PRO A 78 -12.37 0.29 -22.02
N LEU A 79 -12.89 -0.06 -20.82
CA LEU A 79 -12.58 0.66 -19.59
C LEU A 79 -11.26 0.15 -19.01
N PRO A 80 -10.17 0.93 -19.01
CA PRO A 80 -8.94 0.55 -18.32
C PRO A 80 -9.14 0.59 -16.79
N ILE A 81 -8.80 -0.52 -16.16
CA ILE A 81 -8.81 -0.69 -14.70
C ILE A 81 -7.44 -1.18 -14.28
N VAL A 82 -6.75 -0.40 -13.46
CA VAL A 82 -5.47 -0.76 -12.87
C VAL A 82 -5.67 -1.03 -11.38
N GLU A 83 -5.38 -2.23 -10.92
CA GLU A 83 -5.41 -2.58 -9.48
C GLU A 83 -4.00 -2.55 -8.93
N LEU A 84 -3.77 -1.71 -7.91
CA LEU A 84 -2.52 -1.66 -7.16
C LEU A 84 -2.57 -2.69 -6.03
N GLY A 85 -1.47 -3.42 -5.83
CA GLY A 85 -1.44 -4.50 -4.84
C GLY A 85 -2.40 -5.63 -5.20
N ALA A 86 -2.45 -6.02 -6.48
CA ALA A 86 -3.43 -6.99 -6.99
C ALA A 86 -3.32 -8.40 -6.37
N GLY A 87 -2.23 -8.67 -5.64
CA GLY A 87 -2.01 -9.93 -4.95
C GLY A 87 -2.12 -11.14 -5.87
N ASN A 88 -2.84 -12.15 -5.42
CA ASN A 88 -3.06 -13.38 -6.19
C ASN A 88 -4.21 -13.29 -7.22
N GLY A 89 -4.85 -12.13 -7.39
CA GLY A 89 -5.92 -11.90 -8.35
C GLY A 89 -7.33 -12.32 -7.89
N THR A 90 -7.54 -12.52 -6.59
CA THR A 90 -8.87 -12.88 -6.07
C THR A 90 -9.91 -11.80 -6.35
N LEU A 91 -9.55 -10.52 -6.12
CA LEU A 91 -10.44 -9.40 -6.42
C LEU A 91 -10.64 -9.24 -7.93
N ALA A 92 -9.57 -9.36 -8.71
CA ALA A 92 -9.63 -9.33 -10.18
C ALA A 92 -10.64 -10.33 -10.75
N ASP A 93 -10.56 -11.59 -10.33
CA ASP A 93 -11.49 -12.64 -10.78
C ASP A 93 -12.94 -12.32 -10.45
N ALA A 94 -13.20 -11.87 -9.21
CA ALA A 94 -14.54 -11.53 -8.76
C ALA A 94 -15.10 -10.31 -9.51
N LEU A 95 -14.27 -9.27 -9.69
CA LEU A 95 -14.64 -8.05 -10.38
C LEU A 95 -14.93 -8.28 -11.87
N LEU A 96 -14.06 -9.01 -12.55
CA LEU A 96 -14.24 -9.34 -13.98
C LEU A 96 -15.50 -10.18 -14.22
N ARG A 97 -15.84 -11.09 -13.31
CA ARG A 97 -17.13 -11.82 -13.36
C ARG A 97 -18.32 -10.89 -13.16
N ALA A 98 -18.23 -9.94 -12.21
CA ALA A 98 -19.30 -8.98 -11.99
C ALA A 98 -19.53 -8.08 -13.21
N PHE A 99 -18.46 -7.69 -13.95
CA PHE A 99 -18.59 -6.96 -15.21
C PHE A 99 -19.16 -7.82 -16.34
N ALA A 100 -18.86 -9.12 -16.39
CA ALA A 100 -19.37 -10.03 -17.41
C ALA A 100 -20.90 -10.20 -17.37
N GLU A 101 -21.57 -9.79 -16.29
CA GLU A 101 -23.03 -9.76 -16.18
C GLU A 101 -23.66 -8.59 -16.95
N LEU A 102 -22.84 -7.62 -17.40
CA LEU A 102 -23.29 -6.39 -18.05
C LEU A 102 -22.95 -6.39 -19.54
N PRO A 103 -23.74 -5.70 -20.38
CA PRO A 103 -23.42 -5.56 -21.79
C PRO A 103 -22.21 -4.64 -22.06
N ALA A 104 -21.93 -3.70 -21.17
CA ALA A 104 -20.83 -2.74 -21.19
C ALA A 104 -20.61 -2.14 -19.78
N PRO A 105 -19.41 -1.60 -19.47
CA PRO A 105 -18.20 -1.65 -20.27
C PRO A 105 -17.49 -3.00 -20.22
N ARG A 106 -16.59 -3.23 -21.20
CA ARG A 106 -15.60 -4.31 -21.12
C ARG A 106 -14.36 -3.81 -20.39
N PRO A 107 -13.98 -4.39 -19.23
CA PRO A 107 -12.80 -3.99 -18.52
C PRO A 107 -11.51 -4.41 -19.26
N ALA A 108 -10.55 -3.48 -19.37
CA ALA A 108 -9.16 -3.78 -19.70
C ALA A 108 -8.34 -3.75 -18.41
N TYR A 109 -8.24 -4.90 -17.77
CA TYR A 109 -7.65 -5.01 -16.44
C TYR A 109 -6.13 -5.21 -16.49
N THR A 110 -5.42 -4.51 -15.59
CA THR A 110 -3.99 -4.70 -15.32
C THR A 110 -3.74 -4.72 -13.82
N GLY A 111 -3.10 -5.77 -13.32
CA GLY A 111 -2.64 -5.85 -11.92
C GLY A 111 -1.22 -5.31 -11.77
N VAL A 112 -1.04 -4.32 -10.89
CA VAL A 112 0.28 -3.85 -10.47
C VAL A 112 0.61 -4.51 -9.14
N GLU A 113 1.71 -5.29 -9.11
CA GLU A 113 2.07 -6.09 -7.95
C GLU A 113 3.58 -6.20 -7.82
N ILE A 114 4.11 -5.90 -6.63
CA ILE A 114 5.54 -5.93 -6.36
C ILE A 114 6.11 -7.35 -6.23
N SER A 115 5.30 -8.29 -5.71
CA SER A 115 5.70 -9.69 -5.50
C SER A 115 5.80 -10.44 -6.84
N PRO A 116 6.97 -11.01 -7.22
CA PRO A 116 7.09 -11.80 -8.44
C PRO A 116 6.15 -13.00 -8.46
N GLY A 117 6.03 -13.74 -7.34
CA GLY A 117 5.15 -14.91 -7.25
C GLY A 117 3.66 -14.55 -7.42
N ALA A 118 3.24 -13.39 -6.91
CA ALA A 118 1.88 -12.91 -7.12
C ALA A 118 1.64 -12.49 -8.58
N ARG A 119 2.61 -11.82 -9.23
CA ARG A 119 2.52 -11.53 -10.68
C ARG A 119 2.42 -12.81 -11.52
N ASP A 120 3.19 -13.85 -11.18
CA ASP A 120 3.09 -15.15 -11.85
C ASP A 120 1.69 -15.77 -11.71
N ALA A 121 1.08 -15.64 -10.52
CA ALA A 121 -0.29 -16.10 -10.28
C ALA A 121 -1.33 -15.31 -11.09
N LEU A 122 -1.17 -13.98 -11.22
CA LEU A 122 -2.00 -13.13 -12.08
C LEU A 122 -1.84 -13.51 -13.57
N ALA A 123 -0.60 -13.66 -14.03
CA ALA A 123 -0.30 -14.05 -15.42
C ALA A 123 -0.86 -15.44 -15.76
N ALA A 124 -0.82 -16.40 -14.83
CA ALA A 124 -1.42 -17.72 -14.98
C ALA A 124 -2.95 -17.67 -15.16
N ARG A 125 -3.61 -16.58 -14.71
CA ARG A 125 -5.03 -16.29 -14.94
C ARG A 125 -5.30 -15.58 -16.27
N GLY A 126 -4.25 -15.27 -17.04
CA GLY A 126 -4.34 -14.51 -18.30
C GLY A 126 -4.50 -12.99 -18.09
N LEU A 127 -4.19 -12.48 -16.91
CA LEU A 127 -4.27 -11.04 -16.60
C LEU A 127 -2.97 -10.34 -16.98
N ALA A 128 -3.08 -9.11 -17.47
CA ALA A 128 -1.93 -8.24 -17.66
C ALA A 128 -1.36 -7.81 -16.30
N THR A 129 -0.03 -7.76 -16.20
CA THR A 129 0.66 -7.41 -14.96
C THR A 129 1.78 -6.40 -15.20
N ALA A 130 2.05 -5.58 -14.18
CA ALA A 130 3.22 -4.71 -14.11
C ALA A 130 3.86 -4.81 -12.71
N SER A 131 5.15 -4.50 -12.60
CA SER A 131 5.85 -4.51 -11.31
C SER A 131 5.70 -3.18 -10.56
N SER A 132 5.45 -2.11 -11.29
CA SER A 132 5.29 -0.75 -10.78
C SER A 132 4.28 0.02 -11.64
N VAL A 133 3.68 1.03 -11.05
CA VAL A 133 2.87 2.01 -11.79
C VAL A 133 3.70 2.70 -12.88
N SER A 134 4.97 2.94 -12.62
CA SER A 134 5.89 3.58 -13.57
C SER A 134 6.16 2.75 -14.84
N ASP A 135 5.80 1.47 -14.83
CA ASP A 135 5.93 0.59 -15.99
C ASP A 135 4.74 0.72 -16.96
N LEU A 136 3.70 1.48 -16.57
CA LEU A 136 2.49 1.65 -17.37
C LEU A 136 2.61 2.85 -18.31
N ASP A 137 2.10 2.68 -19.53
CA ASP A 137 1.86 3.82 -20.42
C ASP A 137 0.75 4.72 -19.84
N PRO A 138 0.82 6.06 -20.09
CA PRO A 138 -0.23 6.97 -19.66
C PRO A 138 -1.60 6.62 -20.26
N PHE A 139 -2.64 6.53 -19.43
CA PHE A 139 -3.98 6.11 -19.83
C PHE A 139 -5.09 6.99 -19.25
N ASP A 140 -6.29 6.86 -19.81
CA ASP A 140 -7.53 7.35 -19.23
C ASP A 140 -8.27 6.14 -18.64
N GLY A 141 -8.71 6.19 -17.38
CA GLY A 141 -9.34 5.03 -16.76
C GLY A 141 -9.47 5.15 -15.24
N VAL A 142 -9.46 4.02 -14.54
CA VAL A 142 -9.59 3.97 -13.09
C VAL A 142 -8.44 3.18 -12.47
N ILE A 143 -7.88 3.72 -11.40
CA ILE A 143 -6.93 3.04 -10.53
C ILE A 143 -7.68 2.64 -9.25
N VAL A 144 -7.53 1.40 -8.84
CA VAL A 144 -8.09 0.84 -7.60
C VAL A 144 -6.93 0.40 -6.70
N ALA A 145 -6.98 0.75 -5.42
CA ALA A 145 -6.08 0.24 -4.40
C ALA A 145 -6.91 -0.18 -3.18
N ASN A 146 -6.91 -1.47 -2.87
CA ASN A 146 -7.61 -2.01 -1.72
C ASN A 146 -6.62 -2.54 -0.69
N GLU A 147 -6.63 -1.96 0.52
CA GLU A 147 -5.72 -2.32 1.61
C GLU A 147 -4.24 -2.27 1.17
N VAL A 148 -3.85 -1.14 0.57
CA VAL A 148 -2.48 -0.88 0.08
C VAL A 148 -1.79 0.17 0.90
N LEU A 149 -2.52 1.21 1.34
CA LEU A 149 -1.91 2.35 2.02
C LEU A 149 -1.39 1.98 3.41
N ASP A 150 -2.06 1.06 4.10
CA ASP A 150 -1.66 0.53 5.40
C ASP A 150 -0.31 -0.22 5.36
N ASN A 151 0.11 -0.66 4.17
CA ASN A 151 1.40 -1.33 3.94
C ASN A 151 2.48 -0.39 3.39
N MET A 152 2.14 0.89 3.15
CA MET A 152 3.10 1.86 2.65
C MET A 152 3.93 2.48 3.77
N ALA A 153 5.13 2.90 3.40
CA ALA A 153 6.07 3.54 4.32
C ALA A 153 5.46 4.77 5.01
N PHE A 154 5.67 4.87 6.30
CA PHE A 154 5.30 6.04 7.10
C PHE A 154 6.39 6.37 8.13
N VAL A 155 6.37 7.60 8.63
CA VAL A 155 7.29 8.08 9.65
C VAL A 155 6.51 8.35 10.94
N PRO A 156 6.73 7.60 12.02
CA PRO A 156 6.13 7.89 13.32
C PRO A 156 6.74 9.16 13.92
N VAL A 157 5.89 10.03 14.48
CA VAL A 157 6.29 11.29 15.08
C VAL A 157 5.67 11.46 16.46
N ARG A 158 6.47 11.91 17.43
CA ARG A 158 6.04 12.20 18.80
C ARG A 158 6.21 13.67 19.14
N GLY A 159 5.18 14.27 19.73
CA GLY A 159 5.24 15.59 20.33
C GLY A 159 6.09 15.57 21.61
N ARG A 160 7.06 16.47 21.71
CA ARG A 160 7.89 16.66 22.91
C ARG A 160 7.93 18.14 23.28
N PRO A 161 8.22 18.50 24.55
CA PRO A 161 8.29 19.90 24.97
C PRO A 161 9.30 20.76 24.18
N ASP A 162 10.34 20.11 23.62
CA ASP A 162 11.39 20.72 22.81
C ASP A 162 11.13 20.58 21.30
N GLY A 163 9.91 20.18 20.90
CA GLY A 163 9.45 20.04 19.53
C GLY A 163 9.25 18.59 19.09
N PRO A 164 8.66 18.38 17.90
CA PRO A 164 8.39 17.06 17.36
C PRO A 164 9.65 16.24 17.13
N LYS A 165 9.56 14.93 17.40
CA LYS A 165 10.64 13.95 17.21
C LYS A 165 10.18 12.88 16.24
N GLU A 166 11.06 12.55 15.30
CA GLU A 166 10.93 11.34 14.48
C GLU A 166 11.31 10.12 15.34
N VAL A 167 10.54 9.05 15.21
CA VAL A 167 10.87 7.77 15.86
C VAL A 167 11.56 6.86 14.86
N ARG A 168 12.79 6.49 15.17
CA ARG A 168 13.64 5.59 14.38
C ARG A 168 13.82 4.24 15.07
N VAL A 169 14.28 3.26 14.33
CA VAL A 169 14.61 1.93 14.83
C VAL A 169 16.12 1.84 15.07
N GLY A 170 16.51 1.53 16.29
CA GLY A 170 17.90 1.35 16.70
C GLY A 170 18.15 0.03 17.40
N LEU A 171 19.38 -0.16 17.92
CA LEU A 171 19.79 -1.35 18.67
C LEU A 171 20.22 -0.96 20.09
N SER A 172 19.76 -1.73 21.07
CA SER A 172 20.24 -1.67 22.46
C SER A 172 20.29 -3.07 23.05
N GLY A 173 21.47 -3.49 23.52
CA GLY A 173 21.65 -4.83 24.08
C GLY A 173 21.29 -5.96 23.12
N GLY A 174 21.43 -5.74 21.79
CA GLY A 174 21.06 -6.71 20.75
C GLY A 174 19.56 -6.79 20.43
N SER A 175 18.73 -5.98 21.08
CA SER A 175 17.30 -5.85 20.79
C SER A 175 17.02 -4.58 19.98
N LEU A 176 16.00 -4.63 19.10
CA LEU A 176 15.48 -3.45 18.42
C LEU A 176 14.79 -2.55 19.45
N VAL A 177 15.06 -1.26 19.37
CA VAL A 177 14.49 -0.23 20.25
C VAL A 177 14.10 1.00 19.43
N GLU A 178 13.14 1.76 19.94
CA GLU A 178 12.80 3.07 19.38
C GLU A 178 13.82 4.12 19.83
N ILE A 179 14.24 4.96 18.89
CA ILE A 179 15.17 6.09 19.12
C ILE A 179 14.49 7.35 18.63
N GLU A 180 14.28 8.29 19.51
CA GLU A 180 13.75 9.60 19.13
C GLU A 180 14.87 10.54 18.66
N VAL A 181 14.70 11.10 17.46
CA VAL A 181 15.58 12.11 16.90
C VAL A 181 14.81 13.39 16.59
N PRO A 182 15.44 14.58 16.62
CA PRO A 182 14.77 15.82 16.19
C PRO A 182 14.19 15.65 14.79
N TRP A 183 12.99 16.23 14.56
CA TRP A 183 12.39 16.21 13.21
C TRP A 183 13.37 16.81 12.18
N PRO A 184 13.66 16.12 11.07
CA PRO A 184 14.64 16.59 10.09
C PRO A 184 14.09 17.78 9.29
N ASN A 185 14.87 18.85 9.16
CA ASN A 185 14.49 20.02 8.37
C ASN A 185 14.23 19.69 6.88
N ALA A 186 14.89 18.65 6.36
CA ALA A 186 14.72 18.21 4.98
C ALA A 186 13.35 17.55 4.70
N SER A 187 12.64 17.12 5.74
CA SER A 187 11.33 16.47 5.63
C SER A 187 10.16 17.48 5.56
N GLY A 188 10.45 18.76 5.42
CA GLY A 188 9.44 19.82 5.44
C GLY A 188 8.97 20.17 6.85
N PRO A 189 7.87 20.95 6.98
CA PRO A 189 7.35 21.33 8.28
C PRO A 189 6.87 20.11 9.06
N PRO A 190 7.19 20.02 10.37
CA PRO A 190 6.70 18.93 11.19
C PRO A 190 5.18 19.00 11.36
N PRO A 191 4.51 17.85 11.63
CA PRO A 191 3.11 17.88 12.02
C PRO A 191 2.94 18.68 13.32
N PRO A 192 1.86 19.45 13.45
CA PRO A 192 1.56 20.18 14.68
C PRO A 192 1.13 19.18 15.77
N LEU A 193 1.99 18.95 16.75
CA LEU A 193 1.77 18.02 17.85
C LEU A 193 2.03 18.70 19.20
N GLU A 194 1.11 18.51 20.12
CA GLU A 194 1.33 18.85 21.53
C GLU A 194 2.22 17.81 22.22
N PRO A 195 2.91 18.17 23.31
CA PRO A 195 3.72 17.23 24.07
C PRO A 195 2.88 16.03 24.56
N GLY A 196 3.30 14.83 24.18
CA GLY A 196 2.62 13.57 24.50
C GLY A 196 1.70 13.04 23.40
N GLU A 197 1.44 13.81 22.36
CA GLU A 197 0.73 13.32 21.18
C GLU A 197 1.66 12.51 20.25
N GLU A 198 1.07 11.58 19.53
CA GLU A 198 1.76 10.76 18.52
C GLU A 198 0.96 10.78 17.23
N THR A 199 1.65 10.75 16.09
CA THR A 199 1.04 10.62 14.77
C THR A 199 1.99 9.90 13.80
N THR A 200 1.51 9.64 12.59
CA THR A 200 2.32 9.12 11.49
C THR A 200 2.25 10.08 10.30
N VAL A 201 3.36 10.25 9.60
CA VAL A 201 3.42 10.96 8.32
C VAL A 201 3.46 9.91 7.20
N PRO A 202 2.42 9.80 6.34
CA PRO A 202 2.28 8.74 5.36
C PRO A 202 3.13 9.02 4.10
N VAL A 203 4.45 9.00 4.24
CA VAL A 203 5.40 9.36 3.16
C VAL A 203 5.24 8.46 1.92
N GLY A 204 4.95 7.18 2.11
CA GLY A 204 4.73 6.24 1.03
C GLY A 204 3.45 6.52 0.25
N ALA A 205 2.37 6.92 0.94
CA ALA A 205 1.12 7.29 0.27
C ALA A 205 1.29 8.56 -0.58
N PHE A 206 2.05 9.55 -0.10
CA PHE A 206 2.37 10.74 -0.89
C PHE A 206 3.22 10.37 -2.12
N ALA A 207 4.25 9.55 -1.95
CA ALA A 207 5.07 9.07 -3.06
C ALA A 207 4.24 8.29 -4.09
N LEU A 208 3.28 7.47 -3.64
CA LEU A 208 2.35 6.79 -4.55
C LEU A 208 1.57 7.81 -5.38
N LEU A 209 0.94 8.80 -4.75
CA LEU A 209 0.15 9.80 -5.47
C LEU A 209 0.99 10.55 -6.51
N GLU A 210 2.24 10.89 -6.19
CA GLU A 210 3.18 11.51 -7.13
C GLU A 210 3.48 10.59 -8.33
N MET A 211 3.59 9.28 -8.13
CA MET A 211 3.79 8.30 -9.21
C MET A 211 2.54 8.14 -10.09
N LEU A 212 1.33 8.38 -9.58
CA LEU A 212 0.11 8.28 -10.37
C LEU A 212 -0.09 9.44 -11.33
N VAL A 213 0.40 10.64 -11.01
CA VAL A 213 0.20 11.86 -11.81
C VAL A 213 0.65 11.72 -13.27
N PRO A 214 1.84 11.20 -13.60
CA PRO A 214 2.27 11.06 -15.00
C PRO A 214 1.55 9.92 -15.74
N VAL A 215 0.91 8.98 -15.04
CA VAL A 215 0.33 7.76 -15.62
C VAL A 215 -1.17 7.89 -15.84
N LEU A 216 -1.90 8.46 -14.89
CA LEU A 216 -3.35 8.69 -15.02
C LEU A 216 -3.61 10.07 -15.63
N ARG A 217 -3.82 10.14 -16.96
CA ARG A 217 -4.09 11.41 -17.65
C ARG A 217 -5.45 11.99 -17.30
N ARG A 218 -6.47 11.14 -17.28
CA ARG A 218 -7.85 11.48 -16.93
C ARG A 218 -8.51 10.27 -16.31
N GLY A 219 -9.08 10.42 -15.12
CA GLY A 219 -9.72 9.29 -14.45
C GLY A 219 -9.96 9.49 -12.98
N TYR A 220 -10.11 8.37 -12.33
CA TYR A 220 -10.40 8.30 -10.89
C TYR A 220 -9.41 7.37 -10.20
N VAL A 221 -9.09 7.68 -8.96
CA VAL A 221 -8.35 6.80 -8.06
C VAL A 221 -9.27 6.42 -6.91
N LEU A 222 -9.57 5.13 -6.78
CA LEU A 222 -10.34 4.55 -5.69
C LEU A 222 -9.36 3.94 -4.67
N LEU A 223 -9.28 4.58 -3.51
CA LEU A 223 -8.50 4.09 -2.37
C LEU A 223 -9.47 3.53 -1.33
N ILE A 224 -9.32 2.26 -0.98
CA ILE A 224 -10.15 1.55 0.00
C ILE A 224 -9.21 1.05 1.08
N ASP A 225 -9.29 1.66 2.26
CA ASP A 225 -8.37 1.36 3.34
C ASP A 225 -8.97 1.68 4.70
N TYR A 226 -8.32 1.20 5.74
CA TYR A 226 -8.71 1.50 7.12
C TYR A 226 -8.25 2.89 7.50
N GLY A 227 -9.06 3.60 8.30
CA GLY A 227 -8.70 4.93 8.73
C GLY A 227 -9.70 5.52 9.72
N SER A 228 -9.30 6.65 10.29
CA SER A 228 -10.16 7.52 11.06
C SER A 228 -10.18 8.90 10.42
N VAL A 229 -11.36 9.51 10.39
CA VAL A 229 -11.54 10.90 9.93
C VAL A 229 -11.47 11.90 11.09
N GLU A 230 -11.40 11.41 12.33
CA GLU A 230 -11.37 12.23 13.54
C GLU A 230 -10.12 11.92 14.38
N GLY A 231 -9.41 12.99 14.76
CA GLY A 231 -8.25 12.93 15.66
C GLY A 231 -6.93 12.54 15.00
N PRO A 232 -5.83 12.63 15.75
CA PRO A 232 -4.53 12.15 15.30
C PRO A 232 -4.58 10.64 15.09
N ALA A 233 -3.77 10.13 14.15
CA ALA A 233 -3.58 8.70 13.99
C ALA A 233 -3.17 8.10 15.33
N GLY A 234 -3.85 7.04 15.75
CA GLY A 234 -3.52 6.34 17.00
C GLY A 234 -2.12 5.72 16.93
N PRO A 235 -1.60 5.22 18.07
CA PRO A 235 -0.30 4.56 18.10
C PRO A 235 -0.29 3.35 17.16
N VAL A 236 0.88 3.09 16.56
CA VAL A 236 1.09 1.93 15.69
C VAL A 236 0.95 0.66 16.53
N HIS A 237 0.01 -0.20 16.17
CA HIS A 237 -0.21 -1.48 16.84
C HIS A 237 0.37 -2.62 16.02
N GLY A 238 1.25 -3.42 16.65
CA GLY A 238 1.68 -4.70 16.08
C GLY A 238 0.85 -5.85 16.64
N TYR A 239 0.39 -6.74 15.79
CA TYR A 239 -0.20 -8.01 16.21
C TYR A 239 0.90 -9.06 16.42
N ARG A 240 0.80 -9.85 17.52
CA ARG A 240 1.73 -10.95 17.83
C ARG A 240 1.19 -12.26 17.30
#